data_280cded33c9a1638651dc646953db9c9
#
_entry.id   280cded33c9a1638651dc646953db9c9
#
_cell.length_a   1.000
_cell.length_b   1.000
_cell.length_c   1.000
_cell.angle_alpha   90.00
_cell.angle_beta   90.00
_cell.angle_gamma   90.00
#
_symmetry.space_group_name_H-M   'P 1'
#
loop_
_entity.id
_entity.type
_entity.pdbx_description
1 polymer ?
#
loop_
_entity_poly.entity_id
_entity_poly.type
_entity_poly.pdbx_seq_one_letter_code
_entity_poly.pdbx_strand_id
1 'polypeptide(L)'
;PKGDITNLLLTFPNLQSQDFAPWINEDDALKKGLSPQDYAAQQATFWKVGLQKWGQDGNRIQRLRDSADFVIYTPGSSAGLQISILKSFAAPELEIIQDDELLQERINTTVTSLLSLLGIEADPIRSREHILMSNILTQSWQKGEDLDLGRLIQLIQSPPLTRIGVLDLESFYPTKDRFELAMQLNNLLAAPGFNLWLEGDSLDVKGLLYSPNGKPKVSIFYIAHLDDTQRMFFVSLLLNQIVGWMR
;
A
#
# COMPACT_ATOMS: atom_id res chain seq x y z
N PRO A 1 -8.45 0.96 16.56
CA PRO A 1 -9.49 0.22 15.81
C PRO A 1 -8.81 -0.87 14.98
N LYS A 2 -8.74 -2.06 15.57
CA LYS A 2 -8.05 -3.20 14.97
C LYS A 2 -9.00 -3.90 13.99
N GLY A 3 -9.03 -3.44 12.74
CA GLY A 3 -9.86 -4.04 11.70
C GLY A 3 -11.32 -3.57 11.64
N ASP A 4 -11.77 -2.73 12.55
CA ASP A 4 -13.19 -2.31 12.61
C ASP A 4 -13.63 -1.46 11.41
N ILE A 5 -12.69 -0.79 10.73
CA ILE A 5 -13.02 0.05 9.58
C ILE A 5 -13.48 -0.76 8.37
N THR A 6 -13.11 -2.05 8.29
CA THR A 6 -13.60 -2.96 7.25
C THR A 6 -15.11 -3.20 7.37
N ASN A 7 -15.69 -2.97 8.55
CA ASN A 7 -17.13 -3.07 8.77
C ASN A 7 -17.94 -2.00 8.02
N LEU A 8 -17.29 -0.98 7.43
CA LEU A 8 -17.95 -0.04 6.51
C LEU A 8 -18.58 -0.74 5.29
N LEU A 9 -18.11 -1.93 4.92
CA LEU A 9 -18.73 -2.73 3.86
C LEU A 9 -19.98 -3.47 4.35
N LEU A 10 -20.13 -3.69 5.66
CA LEU A 10 -21.29 -4.34 6.26
C LEU A 10 -22.43 -3.32 6.46
N THR A 11 -22.85 -2.68 5.38
CA THR A 11 -23.94 -1.72 5.36
C THR A 11 -25.16 -2.35 4.71
N PHE A 12 -26.23 -2.50 5.49
CA PHE A 12 -27.46 -3.20 5.08
C PHE A 12 -28.65 -2.24 5.03
N PRO A 13 -28.96 -1.63 3.86
CA PRO A 13 -30.04 -0.65 3.73
C PRO A 13 -31.40 -1.19 4.14
N ASN A 14 -31.66 -2.47 3.88
CA ASN A 14 -32.95 -3.09 4.20
C ASN A 14 -33.11 -3.40 5.68
N LEU A 15 -31.99 -3.51 6.43
CA LEU A 15 -31.95 -3.86 7.86
C LEU A 15 -32.78 -5.14 8.17
N GLN A 16 -32.67 -6.15 7.29
CA GLN A 16 -33.34 -7.43 7.43
C GLN A 16 -32.43 -8.47 8.07
N SER A 17 -33.00 -9.44 8.81
CA SER A 17 -32.21 -10.51 9.42
C SER A 17 -31.33 -11.29 8.45
N GLN A 18 -31.78 -11.47 7.22
CA GLN A 18 -31.06 -12.17 6.13
C GLN A 18 -29.78 -11.41 5.72
N ASP A 19 -29.76 -10.08 5.87
CA ASP A 19 -28.56 -9.27 5.59
C ASP A 19 -27.45 -9.51 6.62
N PHE A 20 -27.84 -9.78 7.88
CA PHE A 20 -26.93 -10.01 8.99
C PHE A 20 -26.50 -11.48 9.11
N ALA A 21 -27.36 -12.43 8.69
CA ALA A 21 -27.16 -13.85 8.91
C ALA A 21 -25.76 -14.38 8.45
N PRO A 22 -25.22 -14.00 7.28
CA PRO A 22 -23.89 -14.48 6.84
C PRO A 22 -22.71 -13.99 7.71
N TRP A 23 -22.94 -12.95 8.53
CA TRP A 23 -21.91 -12.26 9.30
C TRP A 23 -22.03 -12.49 10.81
N ILE A 24 -22.94 -13.35 11.23
CA ILE A 24 -23.15 -13.69 12.63
C ILE A 24 -22.00 -14.56 13.14
N ASN A 25 -21.45 -14.18 14.28
CA ASN A 25 -20.56 -15.06 15.03
C ASN A 25 -21.43 -16.06 15.84
N GLU A 26 -21.30 -17.35 15.52
CA GLU A 26 -22.08 -18.42 16.14
C GLU A 26 -21.78 -18.53 17.65
N ASP A 27 -20.54 -18.31 18.09
CA ASP A 27 -20.17 -18.34 19.50
C ASP A 27 -20.88 -17.24 20.30
N ASP A 28 -21.03 -16.05 19.69
CA ASP A 28 -21.77 -14.95 20.35
C ASP A 28 -23.28 -15.21 20.40
N ALA A 29 -23.83 -15.87 19.40
CA ALA A 29 -25.21 -16.34 19.43
C ALA A 29 -25.41 -17.37 20.56
N LEU A 30 -24.52 -18.37 20.65
CA LEU A 30 -24.55 -19.40 21.71
C LEU A 30 -24.42 -18.81 23.11
N LYS A 31 -23.52 -17.85 23.34
CA LYS A 31 -23.39 -17.15 24.63
C LYS A 31 -24.67 -16.44 25.08
N LYS A 32 -25.51 -16.07 24.11
CA LYS A 32 -26.81 -15.44 24.36
C LYS A 32 -27.98 -16.43 24.40
N GLY A 33 -27.69 -17.71 24.21
CA GLY A 33 -28.72 -18.76 24.18
C GLY A 33 -29.66 -18.67 22.98
N LEU A 34 -29.20 -18.09 21.88
CA LEU A 34 -29.95 -17.88 20.65
C LEU A 34 -29.46 -18.76 19.52
N SER A 35 -30.38 -19.12 18.60
CA SER A 35 -29.96 -19.67 17.31
C SER A 35 -29.26 -18.57 16.47
N PRO A 36 -28.39 -18.92 15.50
CA PRO A 36 -27.79 -17.93 14.59
C PRO A 36 -28.85 -17.08 13.87
N GLN A 37 -29.99 -17.66 13.49
CA GLN A 37 -31.09 -16.95 12.84
C GLN A 37 -31.78 -15.95 13.80
N ASP A 38 -32.06 -16.35 15.03
CA ASP A 38 -32.65 -15.46 16.02
C ASP A 38 -31.69 -14.34 16.42
N TYR A 39 -30.39 -14.65 16.49
CA TYR A 39 -29.38 -13.64 16.75
C TYR A 39 -29.26 -12.64 15.58
N ALA A 40 -29.34 -13.09 14.34
CA ALA A 40 -29.39 -12.19 13.18
C ALA A 40 -30.62 -11.27 13.22
N ALA A 41 -31.79 -11.80 13.58
CA ALA A 41 -33.00 -11.00 13.75
C ALA A 41 -32.88 -9.97 14.88
N GLN A 42 -32.26 -10.37 15.98
CA GLN A 42 -31.96 -9.47 17.10
C GLN A 42 -31.02 -8.34 16.67
N GLN A 43 -29.96 -8.65 15.93
CA GLN A 43 -29.02 -7.65 15.41
C GLN A 43 -29.71 -6.68 14.47
N ALA A 44 -30.51 -7.17 13.51
CA ALA A 44 -31.27 -6.33 12.59
C ALA A 44 -32.19 -5.35 13.35
N THR A 45 -32.90 -5.85 14.37
CA THR A 45 -33.78 -5.03 15.21
C THR A 45 -32.97 -4.01 16.02
N PHE A 46 -31.85 -4.42 16.60
CA PHE A 46 -30.98 -3.55 17.38
C PHE A 46 -30.49 -2.36 16.55
N TRP A 47 -29.96 -2.62 15.35
CA TRP A 47 -29.48 -1.58 14.46
C TRP A 47 -30.61 -0.68 13.95
N LYS A 48 -31.78 -1.25 13.60
CA LYS A 48 -32.95 -0.47 13.17
C LYS A 48 -33.40 0.50 14.24
N VAL A 49 -33.58 0.03 15.47
CA VAL A 49 -33.99 0.86 16.63
C VAL A 49 -32.90 1.88 16.99
N GLY A 50 -31.62 1.48 16.94
CA GLY A 50 -30.50 2.36 17.17
C GLY A 50 -30.46 3.53 16.21
N LEU A 51 -30.61 3.28 14.91
CA LEU A 51 -30.63 4.30 13.85
C LEU A 51 -31.82 5.24 13.99
N GLN A 52 -33.03 4.69 14.29
CA GLN A 52 -34.25 5.49 14.47
C GLN A 52 -34.11 6.51 15.59
N LYS A 53 -33.39 6.19 16.69
CA LYS A 53 -33.13 7.14 17.79
C LYS A 53 -32.37 8.39 17.34
N TRP A 54 -31.61 8.28 16.25
CA TRP A 54 -30.84 9.38 15.65
C TRP A 54 -31.52 9.97 14.39
N GLY A 55 -32.80 9.64 14.17
CA GLY A 55 -33.52 10.06 12.97
C GLY A 55 -32.94 9.52 11.66
N GLN A 56 -32.26 8.35 11.73
CA GLN A 56 -31.65 7.69 10.58
C GLN A 56 -32.42 6.42 10.24
N ASP A 57 -32.35 6.02 8.97
CA ASP A 57 -33.02 4.83 8.44
C ASP A 57 -32.16 4.14 7.35
N GLY A 58 -32.74 3.14 6.72
CA GLY A 58 -32.11 2.42 5.62
C GLY A 58 -31.79 3.28 4.40
N ASN A 59 -32.56 4.35 4.16
CA ASN A 59 -32.28 5.27 3.06
C ASN A 59 -30.96 6.02 3.28
N ARG A 60 -30.62 6.32 4.54
CA ARG A 60 -29.31 6.93 4.88
C ARG A 60 -28.16 5.98 4.57
N ILE A 61 -28.34 4.69 4.88
CA ILE A 61 -27.35 3.65 4.55
C ILE A 61 -27.23 3.51 3.04
N GLN A 62 -28.36 3.49 2.30
CA GLN A 62 -28.33 3.40 0.85
C GLN A 62 -27.57 4.60 0.23
N ARG A 63 -27.85 5.81 0.70
CA ARG A 63 -27.13 7.01 0.25
C ARG A 63 -25.63 6.93 0.49
N LEU A 64 -25.17 6.37 1.63
CA LEU A 64 -23.76 6.12 1.88
C LEU A 64 -23.18 5.15 0.84
N ARG A 65 -23.85 4.02 0.58
CA ARG A 65 -23.40 3.05 -0.43
C ARG A 65 -23.35 3.61 -1.84
N ASP A 66 -24.30 4.47 -2.17
CA ASP A 66 -24.37 5.08 -3.51
C ASP A 66 -23.35 6.22 -3.68
N SER A 67 -22.89 6.81 -2.59
CA SER A 67 -21.98 7.97 -2.62
C SER A 67 -20.56 7.64 -3.00
N ALA A 68 -20.09 6.42 -2.73
CA ALA A 68 -18.74 5.98 -3.01
C ALA A 68 -18.68 4.46 -3.27
N ASP A 69 -17.63 4.03 -3.94
CA ASP A 69 -17.25 2.62 -4.04
C ASP A 69 -16.32 2.28 -2.86
N PHE A 70 -16.65 1.22 -2.10
CA PHE A 70 -15.87 0.81 -0.94
C PHE A 70 -15.05 -0.43 -1.27
N VAL A 71 -13.75 -0.38 -1.04
CA VAL A 71 -12.81 -1.44 -1.40
C VAL A 71 -11.87 -1.72 -0.23
N ILE A 72 -11.62 -3.02 0.03
CA ILE A 72 -10.62 -3.45 1.02
C ILE A 72 -9.41 -4.02 0.28
N TYR A 73 -8.27 -3.38 0.47
CA TYR A 73 -6.97 -3.86 0.03
C TYR A 73 -6.24 -4.57 1.16
N THR A 74 -5.57 -5.68 0.82
CA THR A 74 -4.74 -6.46 1.74
C THR A 74 -3.31 -6.56 1.18
N PRO A 75 -2.48 -5.52 1.37
CA PRO A 75 -1.11 -5.51 0.86
C PRO A 75 -0.33 -6.74 1.32
N GLY A 76 0.40 -7.40 0.42
CA GLY A 76 1.16 -8.61 0.74
C GLY A 76 0.31 -9.83 1.13
N SER A 77 -1.00 -9.84 0.82
CA SER A 77 -1.91 -10.95 1.14
C SER A 77 -2.96 -11.15 0.04
N SER A 78 -3.31 -12.40 -0.23
CA SER A 78 -4.39 -12.78 -1.14
C SER A 78 -5.78 -12.86 -0.46
N ALA A 79 -5.89 -12.49 0.81
CA ALA A 79 -7.16 -12.57 1.56
C ALA A 79 -8.22 -11.57 1.11
N GLY A 80 -7.81 -10.48 0.46
CA GLY A 80 -8.66 -9.46 -0.15
C GLY A 80 -8.08 -9.02 -1.50
N LEU A 81 -8.36 -7.78 -1.90
CA LEU A 81 -7.76 -7.24 -3.12
C LEU A 81 -6.28 -6.93 -2.87
N GLN A 82 -5.45 -7.46 -3.73
CA GLN A 82 -4.01 -7.21 -3.70
C GLN A 82 -3.71 -5.81 -4.25
N ILE A 83 -2.60 -5.24 -3.78
CA ILE A 83 -2.09 -3.98 -4.29
C ILE A 83 -0.62 -4.12 -4.65
N SER A 84 -0.30 -3.76 -5.88
CA SER A 84 1.05 -3.86 -6.42
C SER A 84 1.87 -2.62 -6.10
N ILE A 85 3.07 -2.85 -5.58
CA ILE A 85 4.07 -1.79 -5.32
C ILE A 85 4.95 -1.50 -6.54
N LEU A 86 4.79 -2.23 -7.65
CA LEU A 86 5.67 -2.11 -8.83
C LEU A 86 5.74 -0.69 -9.38
N LYS A 87 4.60 0.00 -9.45
CA LYS A 87 4.57 1.40 -9.91
C LYS A 87 5.26 2.39 -8.96
N SER A 88 5.61 1.98 -7.76
CA SER A 88 6.36 2.85 -6.84
C SER A 88 7.79 3.12 -7.30
N PHE A 89 8.29 2.32 -8.25
CA PHE A 89 9.61 2.47 -8.87
C PHE A 89 9.54 3.06 -10.30
N ALA A 90 8.34 3.25 -10.84
CA ALA A 90 8.15 3.95 -12.12
C ALA A 90 8.55 5.43 -12.00
N ALA A 91 8.94 6.02 -13.12
CA ALA A 91 9.22 7.45 -13.17
C ALA A 91 7.97 8.24 -12.75
N PRO A 92 8.13 9.24 -11.87
CA PRO A 92 7.03 10.11 -11.50
C PRO A 92 6.59 10.99 -12.68
N GLU A 93 5.48 11.72 -12.52
CA GLU A 93 4.99 12.63 -13.54
C GLU A 93 5.99 13.78 -13.79
N LEU A 94 5.91 14.38 -14.98
CA LEU A 94 6.88 15.39 -15.45
C LEU A 94 6.98 16.59 -14.49
N GLU A 95 5.89 16.97 -13.85
CA GLU A 95 5.85 18.06 -12.88
C GLU A 95 6.78 17.78 -11.69
N ILE A 96 6.82 16.53 -11.22
CA ILE A 96 7.69 16.10 -10.12
C ILE A 96 9.15 16.00 -10.62
N ILE A 97 9.35 15.52 -11.84
CA ILE A 97 10.70 15.40 -12.42
C ILE A 97 11.36 16.77 -12.63
N GLN A 98 10.56 17.80 -12.94
CA GLN A 98 11.03 19.17 -13.17
C GLN A 98 11.26 19.96 -11.90
N ASP A 99 10.79 19.48 -10.76
CA ASP A 99 11.01 20.07 -9.43
C ASP A 99 12.06 19.25 -8.67
N ASP A 100 13.25 19.81 -8.55
CA ASP A 100 14.40 19.12 -7.93
C ASP A 100 14.12 18.71 -6.48
N GLU A 101 13.40 19.53 -5.69
CA GLU A 101 13.07 19.21 -4.29
C GLU A 101 12.09 18.05 -4.21
N LEU A 102 11.03 18.06 -5.02
CA LEU A 102 10.04 16.99 -5.07
C LEU A 102 10.64 15.68 -5.56
N LEU A 103 11.47 15.74 -6.59
CA LEU A 103 12.16 14.57 -7.13
C LEU A 103 13.09 13.95 -6.07
N GLN A 104 13.89 14.77 -5.36
CA GLN A 104 14.78 14.27 -4.31
C GLN A 104 14.01 13.70 -3.12
N GLU A 105 12.93 14.34 -2.67
CA GLU A 105 12.05 13.82 -1.62
C GLU A 105 11.49 12.44 -2.01
N ARG A 106 11.01 12.32 -3.24
CA ARG A 106 10.47 11.07 -3.80
C ARG A 106 11.52 9.96 -3.82
N ILE A 107 12.72 10.26 -4.34
CA ILE A 107 13.83 9.32 -4.40
C ILE A 107 14.23 8.89 -2.99
N ASN A 108 14.46 9.84 -2.08
CA ASN A 108 14.88 9.55 -0.71
C ASN A 108 13.88 8.63 -0.01
N THR A 109 12.57 8.92 -0.11
CA THR A 109 11.55 8.08 0.53
C THR A 109 11.49 6.69 -0.08
N THR A 110 11.57 6.58 -1.41
CA THR A 110 11.55 5.29 -2.10
C THR A 110 12.74 4.43 -1.72
N VAL A 111 13.95 5.00 -1.72
CA VAL A 111 15.18 4.29 -1.38
C VAL A 111 15.20 3.90 0.10
N THR A 112 14.89 4.84 1.00
CA THR A 112 14.86 4.57 2.45
C THR A 112 13.85 3.46 2.76
N SER A 113 12.66 3.50 2.17
CA SER A 113 11.63 2.47 2.38
C SER A 113 12.09 1.10 1.92
N LEU A 114 12.75 1.01 0.75
CA LEU A 114 13.25 -0.25 0.22
C LEU A 114 14.40 -0.81 1.07
N LEU A 115 15.34 0.03 1.49
CA LEU A 115 16.44 -0.40 2.37
C LEU A 115 15.93 -0.83 3.74
N SER A 116 14.96 -0.13 4.30
CA SER A 116 14.30 -0.53 5.56
C SER A 116 13.63 -1.90 5.46
N LEU A 117 13.03 -2.22 4.31
CA LEU A 117 12.44 -3.55 4.06
C LEU A 117 13.51 -4.66 4.09
N LEU A 118 14.74 -4.35 3.71
CA LEU A 118 15.90 -5.24 3.83
C LEU A 118 16.52 -5.27 5.25
N GLY A 119 15.99 -4.49 6.20
CA GLY A 119 16.57 -4.31 7.52
C GLY A 119 17.84 -3.45 7.55
N ILE A 120 18.08 -2.67 6.49
CA ILE A 120 19.21 -1.75 6.38
C ILE A 120 18.78 -0.37 6.85
N GLU A 121 19.31 0.06 7.99
CA GLU A 121 19.17 1.46 8.43
C GLU A 121 20.13 2.35 7.61
N ALA A 122 19.57 3.12 6.68
CA ALA A 122 20.34 3.90 5.73
C ALA A 122 20.10 5.40 5.92
N ASP A 123 21.18 6.13 6.16
CA ASP A 123 21.23 7.59 6.16
C ASP A 123 21.37 8.09 4.71
N PRO A 124 20.51 9.01 4.22
CA PRO A 124 20.57 9.50 2.84
C PRO A 124 21.90 10.15 2.42
N ILE A 125 22.66 10.67 3.39
CA ILE A 125 23.91 11.39 3.13
C ILE A 125 25.15 10.49 3.36
N ARG A 126 25.04 9.46 4.21
CA ARG A 126 26.19 8.68 4.68
C ARG A 126 26.26 7.26 4.15
N SER A 127 25.10 6.66 3.86
CA SER A 127 25.05 5.25 3.44
C SER A 127 25.33 5.10 1.95
N ARG A 128 26.33 4.30 1.62
CA ARG A 128 26.74 4.02 0.22
C ARG A 128 25.60 3.41 -0.58
N GLU A 129 24.84 2.51 0.04
CA GLU A 129 23.64 1.87 -0.50
C GLU A 129 22.63 2.91 -0.95
N HIS A 130 22.29 3.83 -0.03
CA HIS A 130 21.33 4.88 -0.29
C HIS A 130 21.80 5.82 -1.41
N ILE A 131 23.05 6.29 -1.32
CA ILE A 131 23.63 7.21 -2.32
C ILE A 131 23.67 6.56 -3.70
N LEU A 132 24.08 5.29 -3.83
CA LEU A 132 24.10 4.59 -5.12
C LEU A 132 22.71 4.47 -5.71
N MET A 133 21.75 3.97 -4.93
CA MET A 133 20.37 3.77 -5.42
C MET A 133 19.70 5.09 -5.79
N SER A 134 19.92 6.15 -4.99
CA SER A 134 19.40 7.49 -5.29
C SER A 134 19.95 8.02 -6.62
N ASN A 135 21.24 7.84 -6.88
CA ASN A 135 21.85 8.25 -8.17
C ASN A 135 21.27 7.45 -9.35
N ILE A 136 21.04 6.14 -9.19
CA ILE A 136 20.43 5.29 -10.22
C ILE A 136 19.01 5.78 -10.53
N LEU A 137 18.18 5.97 -9.48
CA LEU A 137 16.80 6.46 -9.65
C LEU A 137 16.79 7.86 -10.28
N THR A 138 17.63 8.77 -9.81
CA THR A 138 17.74 10.13 -10.39
C THR A 138 18.00 10.07 -11.89
N GLN A 139 19.00 9.28 -12.31
CA GLN A 139 19.34 9.17 -13.73
C GLN A 139 18.22 8.57 -14.58
N SER A 140 17.57 7.54 -14.09
CA SER A 140 16.50 6.86 -14.82
C SER A 140 15.25 7.75 -14.89
N TRP A 141 14.82 8.31 -13.78
CA TRP A 141 13.61 9.12 -13.71
C TRP A 141 13.74 10.45 -14.46
N GLN A 142 14.90 11.09 -14.41
CA GLN A 142 15.16 12.29 -15.23
C GLN A 142 15.07 12.04 -16.73
N LYS A 143 15.27 10.80 -17.18
CA LYS A 143 15.06 10.38 -18.56
C LYS A 143 13.63 9.91 -18.85
N GLY A 144 12.76 9.86 -17.83
CA GLY A 144 11.42 9.29 -17.92
C GLY A 144 11.42 7.76 -18.07
N GLU A 145 12.49 7.10 -17.64
CA GLU A 145 12.61 5.63 -17.69
C GLU A 145 11.99 5.01 -16.44
N ASP A 146 10.97 4.17 -16.65
CA ASP A 146 10.38 3.37 -15.60
C ASP A 146 11.38 2.29 -15.15
N LEU A 147 11.50 2.13 -13.83
CA LEU A 147 12.21 1.01 -13.23
C LEU A 147 11.24 0.04 -12.58
N ASP A 148 11.57 -1.22 -12.62
CA ASP A 148 11.07 -2.24 -11.71
C ASP A 148 12.19 -2.72 -10.78
N LEU A 149 11.85 -3.54 -9.81
CA LEU A 149 12.83 -4.04 -8.84
C LEU A 149 13.92 -4.90 -9.51
N GLY A 150 13.56 -5.68 -10.53
CA GLY A 150 14.51 -6.51 -11.29
C GLY A 150 15.52 -5.64 -12.05
N ARG A 151 15.04 -4.59 -12.71
CA ARG A 151 15.91 -3.65 -13.40
C ARG A 151 16.81 -2.87 -12.45
N LEU A 152 16.28 -2.47 -11.29
CA LEU A 152 17.06 -1.82 -10.25
C LEU A 152 18.21 -2.71 -9.75
N ILE A 153 17.94 -4.01 -9.50
CA ILE A 153 18.96 -5.00 -9.11
C ILE A 153 20.08 -5.07 -10.15
N GLN A 154 19.73 -5.12 -11.44
CA GLN A 154 20.73 -5.13 -12.53
C GLN A 154 21.58 -3.85 -12.54
N LEU A 155 20.93 -2.69 -12.34
CA LEU A 155 21.60 -1.40 -12.30
C LEU A 155 22.49 -1.23 -11.05
N ILE A 156 22.16 -1.87 -9.94
CA ILE A 156 23.05 -1.91 -8.75
C ILE A 156 24.31 -2.72 -9.03
N GLN A 157 24.18 -3.86 -9.72
CA GLN A 157 25.33 -4.67 -10.10
C GLN A 157 26.23 -3.96 -11.12
N SER A 158 25.62 -3.35 -12.13
CA SER A 158 26.29 -2.66 -13.23
C SER A 158 25.69 -1.26 -13.41
N PRO A 159 26.07 -0.30 -12.53
CA PRO A 159 25.50 1.03 -12.58
C PRO A 159 25.90 1.78 -13.86
N PRO A 160 25.01 2.60 -14.42
CA PRO A 160 25.33 3.47 -15.57
C PRO A 160 26.16 4.69 -15.16
N LEU A 161 26.95 4.55 -14.10
CA LEU A 161 27.73 5.58 -13.44
C LEU A 161 29.20 5.13 -13.37
N THR A 162 30.10 6.01 -13.71
CA THR A 162 31.53 5.75 -13.53
C THR A 162 32.11 6.41 -12.28
N ARG A 163 31.39 7.40 -11.72
CA ARG A 163 31.81 8.18 -10.55
C ARG A 163 30.62 8.55 -9.68
N ILE A 164 30.84 8.69 -8.40
CA ILE A 164 29.90 9.26 -7.41
C ILE A 164 30.65 10.37 -6.68
N GLY A 165 30.16 11.59 -6.79
CA GLY A 165 30.90 12.77 -6.35
C GLY A 165 32.25 12.88 -7.08
N VAL A 166 33.33 12.93 -6.32
CA VAL A 166 34.71 13.03 -6.84
C VAL A 166 35.41 11.67 -6.98
N LEU A 167 34.85 10.61 -6.39
CA LEU A 167 35.43 9.27 -6.39
C LEU A 167 34.95 8.45 -7.57
N ASP A 168 35.80 7.58 -8.10
CA ASP A 168 35.37 6.55 -9.00
C ASP A 168 34.45 5.55 -8.28
N LEU A 169 33.54 4.93 -9.03
CA LEU A 169 32.52 4.05 -8.48
C LEU A 169 33.10 2.88 -7.69
N GLU A 170 34.19 2.28 -8.19
CA GLU A 170 34.79 1.10 -7.55
C GLU A 170 35.45 1.44 -6.22
N SER A 171 36.03 2.64 -6.10
CA SER A 171 36.56 3.15 -4.84
C SER A 171 35.48 3.54 -3.85
N PHE A 172 34.36 4.09 -4.33
CA PHE A 172 33.23 4.50 -3.49
C PHE A 172 32.43 3.31 -2.98
N TYR A 173 32.06 2.40 -3.90
CA TYR A 173 31.25 1.24 -3.59
C TYR A 173 31.69 0.05 -4.48
N PRO A 174 32.60 -0.81 -3.98
CA PRO A 174 33.19 -1.89 -4.74
C PRO A 174 32.17 -2.87 -5.32
N THR A 175 32.50 -3.48 -6.45
CA THR A 175 31.66 -4.46 -7.15
C THR A 175 31.18 -5.59 -6.23
N LYS A 176 32.05 -6.06 -5.33
CA LYS A 176 31.68 -7.10 -4.36
C LYS A 176 30.54 -6.66 -3.45
N ASP A 177 30.63 -5.45 -2.89
CA ASP A 177 29.65 -4.91 -1.94
C ASP A 177 28.32 -4.60 -2.67
N ARG A 178 28.39 -4.10 -3.91
CA ARG A 178 27.20 -3.91 -4.78
C ARG A 178 26.48 -5.23 -5.07
N PHE A 179 27.27 -6.29 -5.30
CA PHE A 179 26.71 -7.63 -5.51
C PHE A 179 25.98 -8.14 -4.26
N GLU A 180 26.51 -7.89 -3.05
CA GLU A 180 25.85 -8.25 -1.79
C GLU A 180 24.50 -7.54 -1.63
N LEU A 181 24.43 -6.24 -1.91
CA LEU A 181 23.16 -5.49 -1.91
C LEU A 181 22.16 -6.04 -2.96
N ALA A 182 22.66 -6.29 -4.19
CA ALA A 182 21.83 -6.85 -5.25
C ALA A 182 21.30 -8.24 -4.88
N MET A 183 22.09 -9.08 -4.20
CA MET A 183 21.65 -10.38 -3.71
C MET A 183 20.59 -10.28 -2.62
N GLN A 184 20.69 -9.31 -1.70
CA GLN A 184 19.65 -9.09 -0.69
C GLN A 184 18.31 -8.71 -1.34
N LEU A 185 18.33 -7.80 -2.31
CA LEU A 185 17.13 -7.43 -3.08
C LEU A 185 16.59 -8.60 -3.90
N ASN A 186 17.46 -9.39 -4.51
CA ASN A 186 17.05 -10.58 -5.25
C ASN A 186 16.43 -11.64 -4.33
N ASN A 187 16.96 -11.84 -3.14
CA ASN A 187 16.38 -12.76 -2.16
C ASN A 187 14.98 -12.32 -1.72
N LEU A 188 14.77 -11.02 -1.54
CA LEU A 188 13.46 -10.46 -1.28
C LEU A 188 12.50 -10.77 -2.44
N LEU A 189 12.92 -10.49 -3.67
CA LEU A 189 12.13 -10.74 -4.89
C LEU A 189 11.83 -12.23 -5.09
N ALA A 190 12.78 -13.11 -4.76
CA ALA A 190 12.65 -14.56 -4.88
C ALA A 190 11.86 -15.22 -3.73
N ALA A 191 11.60 -14.49 -2.64
CA ALA A 191 10.86 -15.02 -1.50
C ALA A 191 9.42 -15.34 -1.91
N PRO A 192 8.90 -16.57 -1.64
CA PRO A 192 7.59 -17.01 -2.13
C PRO A 192 6.43 -16.10 -1.75
N GLY A 193 6.50 -15.42 -0.60
CA GLY A 193 5.48 -14.49 -0.14
C GLY A 193 5.55 -13.11 -0.77
N PHE A 194 6.68 -12.75 -1.38
CA PHE A 194 6.87 -11.40 -1.91
C PHE A 194 6.12 -11.15 -3.22
N ASN A 195 5.80 -12.20 -3.97
CA ASN A 195 4.97 -12.07 -5.19
C ASN A 195 3.62 -11.40 -4.92
N LEU A 196 3.08 -11.55 -3.71
CA LEU A 196 1.84 -10.91 -3.30
C LEU A 196 1.93 -9.37 -3.22
N TRP A 197 3.14 -8.82 -3.21
CA TRP A 197 3.40 -7.38 -3.28
C TRP A 197 3.55 -6.85 -4.72
N LEU A 198 3.67 -7.76 -5.68
CA LEU A 198 3.89 -7.42 -7.09
C LEU A 198 2.60 -7.55 -7.90
N GLU A 199 1.57 -8.17 -7.35
CA GLU A 199 0.30 -8.45 -8.00
C GLU A 199 -0.81 -7.53 -7.51
N GLY A 200 -1.88 -7.40 -8.30
CA GLY A 200 -3.08 -6.65 -7.98
C GLY A 200 -3.12 -5.23 -8.57
N ASP A 201 -3.99 -4.40 -7.97
CA ASP A 201 -4.16 -3.01 -8.39
C ASP A 201 -2.88 -2.22 -8.13
N SER A 202 -2.57 -1.28 -9.01
CA SER A 202 -1.43 -0.40 -8.82
C SER A 202 -1.62 0.51 -7.61
N LEU A 203 -0.53 0.78 -6.87
CA LEU A 203 -0.48 1.81 -5.85
C LEU A 203 -0.44 3.20 -6.53
N ASP A 204 -1.57 3.57 -7.15
CA ASP A 204 -1.78 4.83 -7.85
C ASP A 204 -2.90 5.62 -7.17
N VAL A 205 -2.62 6.83 -6.71
CA VAL A 205 -3.53 7.61 -5.85
C VAL A 205 -4.84 7.92 -6.56
N LYS A 206 -4.81 8.23 -7.85
CA LYS A 206 -6.03 8.51 -8.62
C LYS A 206 -6.95 7.29 -8.66
N GLY A 207 -6.40 6.10 -8.93
CA GLY A 207 -7.14 4.84 -8.93
C GLY A 207 -7.58 4.39 -7.54
N LEU A 208 -6.94 4.90 -6.46
CA LEU A 208 -7.35 4.65 -5.08
C LEU A 208 -8.46 5.58 -4.61
N LEU A 209 -8.58 6.78 -5.19
CA LEU A 209 -9.57 7.80 -4.82
C LEU A 209 -10.80 7.81 -5.73
N TYR A 210 -10.67 7.34 -6.96
CA TYR A 210 -11.74 7.36 -7.95
C TYR A 210 -11.84 6.04 -8.70
N SER A 211 -13.06 5.59 -8.91
CA SER A 211 -13.36 4.47 -9.82
C SER A 211 -13.26 4.92 -11.28
N PRO A 212 -13.14 4.00 -12.25
CA PRO A 212 -13.02 4.34 -13.67
C PRO A 212 -14.17 5.20 -14.23
N ASN A 213 -15.34 5.14 -13.60
CA ASN A 213 -16.53 5.95 -13.95
C ASN A 213 -16.54 7.33 -13.26
N GLY A 214 -15.48 7.69 -12.54
CA GLY A 214 -15.34 8.97 -11.82
C GLY A 214 -16.06 9.01 -10.46
N LYS A 215 -16.66 7.90 -10.00
CA LYS A 215 -17.26 7.82 -8.67
C LYS A 215 -16.17 7.85 -7.58
N PRO A 216 -16.36 8.58 -6.47
CA PRO A 216 -15.45 8.53 -5.34
C PRO A 216 -15.24 7.11 -4.84
N LYS A 217 -14.02 6.77 -4.43
CA LYS A 217 -13.63 5.45 -3.92
C LYS A 217 -13.08 5.59 -2.50
N VAL A 218 -13.58 4.76 -1.60
CA VAL A 218 -13.06 4.63 -0.24
C VAL A 218 -12.18 3.39 -0.20
N SER A 219 -10.88 3.59 -0.26
CA SER A 219 -9.88 2.53 -0.24
C SER A 219 -9.43 2.26 1.20
N ILE A 220 -9.76 1.08 1.71
CA ILE A 220 -9.43 0.63 3.06
C ILE A 220 -8.25 -0.33 2.97
N PHE A 221 -7.12 0.03 3.61
CA PHE A 221 -5.96 -0.85 3.67
C PHE A 221 -5.95 -1.62 4.98
N TYR A 222 -6.19 -2.93 4.89
CA TYR A 222 -6.07 -3.81 6.03
C TYR A 222 -4.63 -4.33 6.12
N ILE A 223 -3.90 -3.87 7.12
CA ILE A 223 -2.46 -4.11 7.32
C ILE A 223 -2.14 -4.78 8.66
N ALA A 224 -3.14 -5.31 9.35
CA ALA A 224 -2.95 -5.92 10.68
C ALA A 224 -2.14 -7.24 10.63
N HIS A 225 -2.10 -7.89 9.47
CA HIS A 225 -1.35 -9.14 9.25
C HIS A 225 0.14 -8.89 8.94
N LEU A 226 0.52 -7.67 8.60
CA LEU A 226 1.90 -7.30 8.30
C LEU A 226 2.72 -7.18 9.59
N ASP A 227 3.98 -7.56 9.55
CA ASP A 227 4.94 -7.22 10.59
C ASP A 227 5.25 -5.70 10.59
N ASP A 228 5.99 -5.24 11.58
CA ASP A 228 6.24 -3.80 11.73
C ASP A 228 7.08 -3.22 10.58
N THR A 229 8.05 -3.97 10.06
CA THR A 229 8.90 -3.56 8.93
C THR A 229 8.08 -3.43 7.65
N GLN A 230 7.29 -4.45 7.33
CA GLN A 230 6.40 -4.46 6.16
C GLN A 230 5.34 -3.35 6.25
N ARG A 231 4.82 -3.12 7.46
CA ARG A 231 3.82 -2.07 7.71
C ARG A 231 4.41 -0.69 7.48
N MET A 232 5.58 -0.41 8.04
CA MET A 232 6.29 0.85 7.85
C MET A 232 6.65 1.07 6.38
N PHE A 233 7.15 0.04 5.70
CA PHE A 233 7.43 0.08 4.27
C PHE A 233 6.19 0.48 3.47
N PHE A 234 5.07 -0.24 3.63
CA PHE A 234 3.85 0.03 2.87
C PHE A 234 3.29 1.43 3.16
N VAL A 235 3.19 1.81 4.43
CA VAL A 235 2.66 3.13 4.82
C VAL A 235 3.52 4.25 4.28
N SER A 236 4.85 4.12 4.33
CA SER A 236 5.77 5.12 3.78
C SER A 236 5.58 5.30 2.26
N LEU A 237 5.48 4.19 1.52
CA LEU A 237 5.20 4.24 0.07
C LEU A 237 3.85 4.90 -0.23
N LEU A 238 2.80 4.50 0.47
CA LEU A 238 1.46 5.05 0.28
C LEU A 238 1.42 6.56 0.55
N LEU A 239 1.97 7.00 1.68
CA LEU A 239 2.00 8.42 2.04
C LEU A 239 2.82 9.23 1.03
N ASN A 240 3.95 8.70 0.57
CA ASN A 240 4.76 9.34 -0.45
C ASN A 240 4.00 9.53 -1.77
N GLN A 241 3.24 8.52 -2.21
CA GLN A 241 2.38 8.63 -3.39
C GLN A 241 1.30 9.70 -3.20
N ILE A 242 0.65 9.73 -2.01
CA ILE A 242 -0.39 10.72 -1.70
C ILE A 242 0.17 12.15 -1.69
N VAL A 243 1.30 12.37 -1.03
CA VAL A 243 1.95 13.69 -0.98
C VAL A 243 2.34 14.17 -2.38
N GLY A 244 2.91 13.29 -3.21
CA GLY A 244 3.23 13.61 -4.60
C GLY A 244 1.99 13.98 -5.44
N TRP A 245 0.86 13.31 -5.22
CA TRP A 245 -0.38 13.59 -5.93
C TRP A 245 -1.09 14.87 -5.47
N MET A 246 -0.89 15.30 -4.23
CA MET A 246 -1.53 16.50 -3.65
C MET A 246 -0.88 17.82 -4.10
N ARG A 247 0.30 17.76 -4.68
CA ARG A 247 1.07 18.93 -5.15
C ARG A 247 0.89 19.14 -6.64
#